data_9761249a5a6801b41190b3aa7a90be83
#
_entry.id   9761249a5a6801b41190b3aa7a90be83
#
_cell.length_a   1.000
_cell.length_b   1.000
_cell.length_c   1.000
_cell.angle_alpha   90.00
_cell.angle_beta   90.00
_cell.angle_gamma   90.00
#
_symmetry.space_group_name_H-M   'P 1'
#
loop_
_entity.id
_entity.type
_entity.pdbx_description
1 polymer ?
#
loop_
_entity_poly.entity_id
_entity_poly.type
_entity_poly.pdbx_seq_one_letter_code
_entity_poly.pdbx_strand_id
1 'polypeptide(L)'
;MSLILYKFVPRNKFREAQLAFLFKQVITWIFGLIVVENGIIKYPHRLFFKKANKASFTFEFFILPAFCSLFNIYYPEQKHQIYKVLHYAFYTSIIVILEIYAIKSTNLIKYKKWTWYWSYITIMISYYISRLYYRWFFRYNNSQPIMKI
;
A
#
# COMPACT_ATOMS: atom_id res chain seq x y z
N MET A 1 14.30 -2.07 -2.96
CA MET A 1 13.61 -1.09 -2.11
C MET A 1 13.88 0.29 -2.67
N SER A 2 12.86 1.13 -2.87
CA SER A 2 13.04 2.40 -3.58
C SER A 2 13.88 3.38 -2.74
N LEU A 3 14.73 4.17 -3.39
CA LEU A 3 15.51 5.27 -2.78
C LEU A 3 14.62 6.22 -1.95
N ILE A 4 13.34 6.33 -2.31
CA ILE A 4 12.34 7.11 -1.59
C ILE A 4 12.17 6.61 -0.15
N LEU A 5 12.02 5.29 0.06
CA LEU A 5 11.87 4.72 1.40
C LEU A 5 13.15 4.91 2.23
N TYR A 6 14.31 4.80 1.61
CA TYR A 6 15.57 5.02 2.30
C TYR A 6 15.71 6.45 2.86
N LYS A 7 15.18 7.45 2.14
CA LYS A 7 15.20 8.86 2.54
C LYS A 7 14.18 9.20 3.63
N PHE A 8 12.98 8.61 3.57
CA PHE A 8 11.86 8.97 4.45
C PHE A 8 11.68 8.05 5.67
N VAL A 9 12.36 6.90 5.70
CA VAL A 9 12.25 5.94 6.81
C VAL A 9 13.46 6.09 7.73
N PRO A 10 13.25 6.35 9.04
CA PRO A 10 14.33 6.35 10.02
C PRO A 10 15.05 4.97 10.04
N ARG A 11 16.37 4.97 10.15
CA ARG A 11 17.18 3.73 10.10
C ARG A 11 16.78 2.69 11.16
N ASN A 12 16.37 3.13 12.33
CA ASN A 12 15.90 2.27 13.43
C ASN A 12 14.55 1.58 13.12
N LYS A 13 13.73 2.12 12.19
CA LYS A 13 12.44 1.56 11.76
C LYS A 13 12.47 0.89 10.39
N PHE A 14 13.67 0.68 9.85
CA PHE A 14 13.81 0.11 8.50
C PHE A 14 13.26 -1.31 8.38
N ARG A 15 13.47 -2.16 9.39
CA ARG A 15 12.93 -3.53 9.44
C ARG A 15 11.40 -3.54 9.48
N GLU A 16 10.83 -2.61 10.24
CA GLU A 16 9.38 -2.43 10.34
C GLU A 16 8.77 -1.97 9.00
N ALA A 17 9.44 -1.02 8.34
CA ALA A 17 9.05 -0.55 7.02
C ALA A 17 9.08 -1.67 5.98
N GLN A 18 10.11 -2.49 6.01
CA GLN A 18 10.27 -3.60 5.08
C GLN A 18 9.18 -4.65 5.28
N LEU A 19 8.83 -4.99 6.52
CA LEU A 19 7.74 -5.91 6.81
C LEU A 19 6.41 -5.40 6.26
N ALA A 20 6.07 -4.14 6.56
CA ALA A 20 4.84 -3.52 6.08
C ALA A 20 4.79 -3.44 4.54
N PHE A 21 5.94 -3.17 3.91
CA PHE A 21 6.10 -3.15 2.46
C PHE A 21 5.81 -4.51 1.82
N LEU A 22 6.47 -5.55 2.30
CA LEU A 22 6.34 -6.90 1.75
C LEU A 22 4.93 -7.46 1.96
N PHE A 23 4.37 -7.28 3.15
CA PHE A 23 3.00 -7.70 3.43
C PHE A 23 1.98 -7.02 2.52
N LYS A 24 2.10 -5.71 2.36
CA LYS A 24 1.22 -4.97 1.47
C LYS A 24 1.39 -5.38 0.01
N GLN A 25 2.62 -5.64 -0.43
CA GLN A 25 2.93 -6.09 -1.78
C GLN A 25 2.20 -7.40 -2.12
N VAL A 26 2.18 -8.36 -1.20
CA VAL A 26 1.44 -9.63 -1.38
C VAL A 26 -0.05 -9.37 -1.52
N ILE A 27 -0.65 -8.56 -0.63
CA ILE A 27 -2.09 -8.25 -0.68
C ILE A 27 -2.45 -7.55 -1.99
N THR A 28 -1.70 -6.51 -2.37
CA THR A 28 -2.01 -5.73 -3.57
C THR A 28 -1.81 -6.55 -4.84
N TRP A 29 -0.83 -7.44 -4.87
CA TRP A 29 -0.61 -8.32 -6.00
C TRP A 29 -1.78 -9.29 -6.21
N ILE A 30 -2.17 -10.02 -5.15
CA ILE A 30 -3.30 -10.96 -5.22
C ILE A 30 -4.59 -10.24 -5.61
N PHE A 31 -4.87 -9.10 -4.98
CA PHE A 31 -6.07 -8.31 -5.28
C PHE A 31 -6.06 -7.77 -6.71
N GLY A 32 -4.91 -7.26 -7.17
CA GLY A 32 -4.72 -6.78 -8.53
C GLY A 32 -4.97 -7.86 -9.58
N LEU A 33 -4.47 -9.09 -9.34
CA LEU A 33 -4.74 -10.23 -10.23
C LEU A 33 -6.23 -10.54 -10.30
N ILE A 34 -6.93 -10.59 -9.16
CA ILE A 34 -8.38 -10.87 -9.10
C ILE A 34 -9.16 -9.80 -9.88
N VAL A 35 -8.85 -8.53 -9.67
CA VAL A 35 -9.56 -7.41 -10.31
C VAL A 35 -9.34 -7.38 -11.81
N VAL A 36 -8.13 -7.70 -12.28
CA VAL A 36 -7.79 -7.75 -13.69
C VAL A 36 -8.37 -8.99 -14.36
N GLU A 37 -8.34 -10.14 -13.71
CA GLU A 37 -8.91 -11.39 -14.25
C GLU A 37 -10.43 -11.26 -14.46
N ASN A 38 -11.12 -10.64 -13.51
CA ASN A 38 -12.54 -10.34 -13.64
C ASN A 38 -12.85 -9.19 -14.64
N GLY A 39 -11.83 -8.62 -15.29
CA GLY A 39 -11.98 -7.57 -16.29
C GLY A 39 -12.54 -6.24 -15.76
N ILE A 40 -12.42 -6.00 -14.45
CA ILE A 40 -12.94 -4.82 -13.76
C ILE A 40 -12.06 -3.60 -14.05
N ILE A 41 -10.73 -3.80 -14.04
CA ILE A 41 -9.72 -2.80 -14.39
C ILE A 41 -8.84 -3.36 -15.51
N LYS A 42 -8.35 -2.49 -16.38
CA LYS A 42 -7.33 -2.82 -17.40
C LYS A 42 -6.14 -1.88 -17.28
N TYR A 43 -4.95 -2.43 -17.53
CA TYR A 43 -3.70 -1.68 -17.61
C TYR A 43 -3.18 -1.73 -19.06
N PRO A 44 -3.59 -0.79 -19.95
CA PRO A 44 -3.21 -0.81 -21.36
C PRO A 44 -1.70 -0.58 -21.57
N HIS A 45 -1.12 0.35 -20.81
CA HIS A 45 0.30 0.65 -20.86
C HIS A 45 1.00 0.16 -19.59
N ARG A 46 1.93 -0.79 -19.75
CA ARG A 46 2.73 -1.39 -18.69
C ARG A 46 4.18 -1.10 -18.95
N LEU A 47 4.86 -0.46 -17.99
CA LEU A 47 6.28 -0.11 -18.10
C LEU A 47 7.18 -1.35 -18.01
N PHE A 48 6.82 -2.30 -17.13
CA PHE A 48 7.60 -3.53 -16.90
C PHE A 48 6.71 -4.77 -17.06
N PHE A 49 7.33 -5.88 -17.46
CA PHE A 49 6.72 -7.21 -17.53
C PHE A 49 5.41 -7.28 -18.35
N LYS A 50 5.40 -6.65 -19.52
CA LYS A 50 4.22 -6.57 -20.39
C LYS A 50 3.58 -7.91 -20.74
N LYS A 51 4.39 -8.97 -20.85
CA LYS A 51 3.94 -10.33 -21.21
C LYS A 51 3.60 -11.18 -19.98
N ALA A 52 4.31 -11.02 -18.87
CA ALA A 52 4.21 -11.90 -17.71
C ALA A 52 3.07 -11.55 -16.76
N ASN A 53 2.63 -10.28 -16.70
CA ASN A 53 1.62 -9.84 -15.76
C ASN A 53 0.65 -8.84 -16.41
N LYS A 54 -0.65 -9.03 -16.19
CA LYS A 54 -1.72 -8.14 -16.66
C LYS A 54 -1.93 -6.93 -15.73
N ALA A 55 -1.39 -6.95 -14.52
CA ALA A 55 -1.47 -5.85 -13.54
C ALA A 55 -0.34 -4.82 -13.70
N SER A 56 -0.48 -3.64 -13.11
CA SER A 56 0.55 -2.61 -13.14
C SER A 56 1.63 -2.88 -12.09
N PHE A 57 2.78 -3.38 -12.54
CA PHE A 57 3.90 -3.65 -11.66
C PHE A 57 4.33 -2.41 -10.85
N THR A 58 4.43 -1.26 -11.49
CA THR A 58 4.88 -0.03 -10.82
C THR A 58 3.92 0.42 -9.73
N PHE A 59 2.62 0.43 -10.01
CA PHE A 59 1.62 0.94 -9.08
C PHE A 59 1.39 -0.04 -7.91
N GLU A 60 1.16 -1.31 -8.23
CA GLU A 60 0.80 -2.33 -7.23
C GLU A 60 2.00 -2.81 -6.41
N PHE A 61 3.19 -2.94 -7.03
CA PHE A 61 4.38 -3.46 -6.37
C PHE A 61 5.27 -2.41 -5.71
N PHE A 62 5.17 -1.14 -6.11
CA PHE A 62 6.02 -0.09 -5.55
C PHE A 62 5.23 1.01 -4.85
N ILE A 63 4.30 1.66 -5.55
CA ILE A 63 3.62 2.84 -5.01
C ILE A 63 2.78 2.47 -3.81
N LEU A 64 1.84 1.52 -3.94
CA LEU A 64 0.96 1.11 -2.85
C LEU A 64 1.72 0.57 -1.62
N PRO A 65 2.70 -0.36 -1.77
CA PRO A 65 3.48 -0.83 -0.63
C PRO A 65 4.36 0.25 0.02
N ALA A 66 4.94 1.17 -0.76
CA ALA A 66 5.76 2.25 -0.22
C ALA A 66 4.94 3.19 0.68
N PHE A 67 3.77 3.63 0.20
CA PHE A 67 2.86 4.45 1.01
C PHE A 67 2.33 3.71 2.24
N CYS A 68 2.09 2.40 2.13
CA CYS A 68 1.67 1.60 3.28
C CYS A 68 2.76 1.49 4.35
N SER A 69 4.02 1.42 3.96
CA SER A 69 5.14 1.44 4.90
C SER A 69 5.20 2.77 5.66
N LEU A 70 5.11 3.89 4.95
CA LEU A 70 5.09 5.22 5.56
C LEU A 70 3.86 5.39 6.46
N PHE A 71 2.70 4.94 6.03
CA PHE A 71 1.47 4.93 6.82
C PHE A 71 1.65 4.24 8.17
N ASN A 72 2.25 3.03 8.19
CA ASN A 72 2.45 2.25 9.41
C ASN A 72 3.50 2.88 10.33
N ILE A 73 4.60 3.42 9.79
CA ILE A 73 5.69 4.03 10.57
C ILE A 73 5.25 5.32 11.25
N TYR A 74 4.50 6.16 10.53
CA TYR A 74 4.05 7.47 11.02
C TYR A 74 2.67 7.43 11.66
N TYR A 75 2.14 6.23 11.93
CA TYR A 75 0.82 6.08 12.52
C TYR A 75 0.73 6.69 13.92
N PRO A 76 -0.26 7.58 14.20
CA PRO A 76 -0.38 8.28 15.46
C PRO A 76 -1.01 7.43 16.55
N GLU A 77 -0.26 6.43 17.09
CA GLU A 77 -0.78 5.46 18.09
C GLU A 77 -1.39 6.11 19.33
N GLN A 78 -0.71 7.13 19.86
CA GLN A 78 -1.07 7.74 21.15
C GLN A 78 -2.05 8.91 21.01
N LYS A 79 -2.42 9.29 19.77
CA LYS A 79 -3.34 10.41 19.55
C LYS A 79 -4.80 9.97 19.57
N HIS A 80 -5.69 10.94 19.77
CA HIS A 80 -7.14 10.74 19.76
C HIS A 80 -7.63 10.06 18.47
N GLN A 81 -8.77 9.37 18.53
CA GLN A 81 -9.33 8.60 17.41
C GLN A 81 -9.51 9.42 16.12
N ILE A 82 -9.84 10.70 16.24
CA ILE A 82 -9.98 11.61 15.08
C ILE A 82 -8.69 11.67 14.29
N TYR A 83 -7.53 11.81 14.94
CA TYR A 83 -6.22 11.85 14.24
C TYR A 83 -5.91 10.53 13.52
N LYS A 84 -6.34 9.41 14.07
CA LYS A 84 -6.19 8.09 13.43
C LYS A 84 -7.03 8.00 12.16
N VAL A 85 -8.30 8.42 12.23
CA VAL A 85 -9.19 8.46 11.05
C VAL A 85 -8.66 9.40 9.99
N LEU A 86 -8.23 10.61 10.38
CA LEU A 86 -7.61 11.57 9.46
C LEU A 86 -6.35 11.01 8.80
N HIS A 87 -5.54 10.25 9.52
CA HIS A 87 -4.35 9.60 8.99
C HIS A 87 -4.71 8.56 7.90
N TYR A 88 -5.73 7.72 8.14
CA TYR A 88 -6.26 6.81 7.11
C TYR A 88 -6.75 7.58 5.89
N ALA A 89 -7.59 8.59 6.10
CA ALA A 89 -8.13 9.41 5.02
C ALA A 89 -7.05 10.10 4.21
N PHE A 90 -6.04 10.66 4.87
CA PHE A 90 -4.92 11.35 4.22
C PHE A 90 -4.14 10.43 3.28
N TYR A 91 -3.65 9.29 3.77
CA TYR A 91 -2.88 8.35 2.94
C TYR A 91 -3.72 7.72 1.83
N THR A 92 -4.98 7.39 2.11
CA THR A 92 -5.91 6.87 1.09
C THR A 92 -6.17 7.91 0.01
N SER A 93 -6.40 9.18 0.39
CA SER A 93 -6.64 10.26 -0.57
C SER A 93 -5.45 10.51 -1.50
N ILE A 94 -4.23 10.48 -0.98
CA ILE A 94 -3.02 10.61 -1.82
C ILE A 94 -2.99 9.54 -2.90
N ILE A 95 -3.21 8.28 -2.53
CA ILE A 95 -3.20 7.16 -3.49
C ILE A 95 -4.30 7.30 -4.52
N VAL A 96 -5.53 7.64 -4.10
CA VAL A 96 -6.66 7.81 -5.04
C VAL A 96 -6.42 8.98 -5.99
N ILE A 97 -5.83 10.08 -5.52
CA ILE A 97 -5.45 11.20 -6.39
C ILE A 97 -4.42 10.76 -7.42
N LEU A 98 -3.38 10.01 -7.01
CA LEU A 98 -2.39 9.47 -7.94
C LEU A 98 -3.02 8.51 -8.95
N GLU A 99 -3.97 7.68 -8.53
CA GLU A 99 -4.71 6.77 -9.40
C GLU A 99 -5.56 7.54 -10.43
N ILE A 100 -6.31 8.55 -9.99
CA ILE A 100 -7.10 9.42 -10.87
C ILE A 100 -6.18 10.16 -11.87
N TYR A 101 -5.03 10.64 -11.41
CA TYR A 101 -4.04 11.26 -12.29
C TYR A 101 -3.52 10.27 -13.33
N ALA A 102 -3.18 9.05 -12.92
CA ALA A 102 -2.74 7.99 -13.83
C ALA A 102 -3.81 7.64 -14.88
N ILE A 103 -5.09 7.64 -14.50
CA ILE A 103 -6.22 7.40 -15.42
C ILE A 103 -6.34 8.53 -16.46
N LYS A 104 -6.28 9.78 -16.00
CA LYS A 104 -6.53 10.95 -16.85
C LYS A 104 -5.34 11.32 -17.75
N SER A 105 -4.11 11.22 -17.22
CA SER A 105 -2.92 11.77 -17.87
C SER A 105 -2.06 10.76 -18.60
N THR A 106 -2.14 9.46 -18.27
CA THR A 106 -1.14 8.50 -18.74
C THR A 106 -1.70 7.26 -19.41
N ASN A 107 -3.00 7.08 -19.50
CA ASN A 107 -3.63 5.84 -19.99
C ASN A 107 -3.09 4.55 -19.35
N LEU A 108 -2.41 4.65 -18.21
CA LEU A 108 -1.84 3.51 -17.48
C LEU A 108 -2.93 2.61 -16.91
N ILE A 109 -4.04 3.21 -16.48
CA ILE A 109 -5.17 2.52 -15.84
C ILE A 109 -6.45 2.88 -16.61
N LYS A 110 -7.27 1.90 -16.89
CA LYS A 110 -8.63 2.11 -17.45
C LYS A 110 -9.65 1.36 -16.61
N TYR A 111 -10.57 2.09 -16.01
CA TYR A 111 -11.74 1.53 -15.35
C TYR A 111 -12.73 1.01 -16.40
N LYS A 112 -13.25 -0.20 -16.19
CA LYS A 112 -14.37 -0.75 -16.98
C LYS A 112 -15.67 -0.78 -16.18
N LYS A 113 -15.61 -1.43 -15.01
CA LYS A 113 -16.72 -1.55 -14.05
C LYS A 113 -16.33 -1.06 -12.66
N TRP A 114 -15.29 -0.21 -12.57
CA TRP A 114 -14.71 0.29 -11.35
C TRP A 114 -14.89 1.80 -11.26
N THR A 115 -14.94 2.35 -10.06
CA THR A 115 -15.06 3.79 -9.81
C THR A 115 -14.11 4.21 -8.70
N TRP A 116 -13.76 5.49 -8.65
CA TRP A 116 -12.79 6.02 -7.69
C TRP A 116 -13.19 5.77 -6.23
N TYR A 117 -14.48 5.74 -5.89
CA TYR A 117 -14.94 5.46 -4.52
C TYR A 117 -14.71 3.99 -4.13
N TRP A 118 -14.79 3.04 -5.06
CA TRP A 118 -14.41 1.65 -4.80
C TRP A 118 -12.91 1.53 -4.51
N SER A 119 -12.05 2.26 -5.25
CA SER A 119 -10.62 2.36 -4.93
C SER A 119 -10.42 2.92 -3.53
N TYR A 120 -11.14 3.98 -3.17
CA TYR A 120 -11.04 4.59 -1.84
C TYR A 120 -11.36 3.59 -0.72
N ILE A 121 -12.49 2.88 -0.82
CA ILE A 121 -12.93 1.89 0.17
C ILE A 121 -11.94 0.72 0.26
N THR A 122 -11.55 0.15 -0.86
CA THR A 122 -10.66 -1.02 -0.90
C THR A 122 -9.25 -0.68 -0.40
N ILE A 123 -8.72 0.48 -0.72
CA ILE A 123 -7.43 0.95 -0.22
C ILE A 123 -7.51 1.19 1.30
N MET A 124 -8.58 1.82 1.78
CA MET A 124 -8.78 2.05 3.22
C MET A 124 -8.86 0.74 4.01
N ILE A 125 -9.63 -0.23 3.53
CA ILE A 125 -9.72 -1.57 4.12
C ILE A 125 -8.34 -2.25 4.12
N SER A 126 -7.60 -2.17 3.03
CA SER A 126 -6.29 -2.79 2.92
C SER A 126 -5.24 -2.15 3.84
N TYR A 127 -5.34 -0.85 4.12
CA TYR A 127 -4.53 -0.20 5.15
C TYR A 127 -4.91 -0.66 6.55
N TYR A 128 -6.20 -0.84 6.82
CA TYR A 128 -6.66 -1.38 8.09
C TYR A 128 -6.13 -2.79 8.34
N ILE A 129 -6.22 -3.69 7.36
CA ILE A 129 -5.68 -5.05 7.43
C ILE A 129 -4.15 -5.00 7.64
N SER A 130 -3.44 -4.15 6.89
CA SER A 130 -2.00 -3.97 7.05
C SER A 130 -1.64 -3.49 8.46
N ARG A 131 -2.45 -2.60 9.04
CA ARG A 131 -2.24 -2.12 10.41
C ARG A 131 -2.47 -3.19 11.45
N LEU A 132 -3.50 -4.01 11.30
CA LEU A 132 -3.76 -5.15 12.18
C LEU A 132 -2.60 -6.14 12.17
N TYR A 133 -2.11 -6.49 10.98
CA TYR A 133 -0.98 -7.39 10.81
C TYR A 133 0.30 -6.81 11.44
N TYR A 134 0.60 -5.54 11.19
CA TYR A 134 1.75 -4.84 11.76
C TYR A 134 1.71 -4.86 13.29
N ARG A 135 0.56 -4.52 13.90
CA ARG A 135 0.39 -4.55 15.35
C ARG A 135 0.52 -5.96 15.93
N TRP A 136 -0.07 -6.94 15.28
CA TRP A 136 0.04 -8.34 15.70
C TRP A 136 1.48 -8.82 15.70
N PHE A 137 2.21 -8.55 14.63
CA PHE A 137 3.60 -8.98 14.46
C PHE A 137 4.54 -8.37 15.52
N PHE A 138 4.42 -7.05 15.73
CA PHE A 138 5.30 -6.36 16.68
C PHE A 138 4.84 -6.48 18.15
N ARG A 139 3.57 -6.76 18.43
CA ARG A 139 3.09 -7.05 19.78
C ARG A 139 3.71 -8.35 20.31
N TYR A 140 3.84 -9.36 19.48
CA TYR A 140 4.50 -10.62 19.85
C TYR A 140 5.98 -10.41 20.19
N ASN A 141 6.66 -9.55 19.44
CA ASN A 141 8.09 -9.29 19.62
C ASN A 141 8.41 -8.49 20.92
N ASN A 142 7.48 -7.65 21.38
CA ASN A 142 7.63 -6.93 22.65
C ASN A 142 7.40 -7.80 23.89
N SER A 143 6.91 -9.01 23.74
CA SER A 143 6.67 -9.97 24.83
C SER A 143 7.87 -10.91 25.06
N GLN A 144 8.87 -10.88 24.19
CA GLN A 144 10.11 -11.64 24.35
C GLN A 144 11.23 -10.70 24.77
N PRO A 145 11.96 -10.99 25.90
CA PRO A 145 13.18 -10.23 26.21
C PRO A 145 14.18 -10.44 25.06
N ILE A 146 14.68 -9.32 24.54
CA ILE A 146 15.70 -9.31 23.49
C ILE A 146 16.89 -10.13 23.98
N MET A 147 17.11 -11.34 23.45
CA MET A 147 18.40 -11.99 23.55
C MET A 147 19.40 -11.06 22.86
N LYS A 148 20.18 -10.36 23.66
CA LYS A 148 21.39 -9.66 23.21
C LYS A 148 22.37 -10.71 22.72
N ILE A 149 22.56 -10.77 21.40
CA ILE A 149 23.73 -11.40 20.79
C ILE A 149 24.71 -10.28 20.46
#